data_3f991db42db6d80b5cee7ba1aac875bd
#
_entry.id   3f991db42db6d80b5cee7ba1aac875bd
#
_cell.length_a   1.000
_cell.length_b   1.000
_cell.length_c   1.000
_cell.angle_alpha   90.00
_cell.angle_beta   90.00
_cell.angle_gamma   90.00
#
_symmetry.space_group_name_H-M   'P 1'
#
loop_
_entity.id
_entity.type
_entity.pdbx_description
1 polymer ?
#
loop_
_entity_poly.entity_id
_entity_poly.type
_entity_poly.pdbx_seq_one_letter_code
_entity_poly.pdbx_strand_id
1 'polypeptide(L)'
;REFDAFHDIMSTFTNPLIGVLFGALFTALIQSSSASIGILQSLSITGAISMDSSLYLIFGMNIGTCITAALASIGANSDAKRTALIHFLFNVISTFLFIILIQLVPFASWMQASSGDPKVQIANANIVYKAVSVLLLFPFGQRLVDLSRRLIRDDQRADLLLCELGMDRYGGVGTAAVALTSFERLLDQMTRMAFENVKLSLDALIRHEEKHREELYEREQRINASRHQINEYMNRISALELSEADGEKVISYFKITTDLERLGDHAKNLMGHVEEEALNEDARTELVILRNL
;
A
#
# COMPACT_ATOMS: atom_id res chain seq x y z
N ARG A 1 4.28 15.40 44.81
CA ARG A 1 3.91 16.35 43.72
C ARG A 1 4.12 15.75 42.32
N GLU A 2 5.27 15.10 42.04
CA GLU A 2 5.48 14.49 40.71
C GLU A 2 4.65 13.22 40.53
N PHE A 3 4.46 12.43 41.57
CA PHE A 3 3.61 11.23 41.57
C PHE A 3 2.12 11.59 41.40
N ASP A 4 1.66 12.65 42.03
CA ASP A 4 0.27 13.10 41.96
C ASP A 4 -0.06 13.58 40.53
N ALA A 5 0.83 14.38 39.93
CA ALA A 5 0.67 14.84 38.54
C ALA A 5 0.67 13.66 37.51
N PHE A 6 1.47 12.63 37.77
CA PHE A 6 1.49 11.44 36.93
C PHE A 6 0.18 10.64 37.06
N HIS A 7 -0.34 10.46 38.29
CA HIS A 7 -1.63 9.82 38.52
C HIS A 7 -2.79 10.61 37.90
N ASP A 8 -2.77 11.92 37.94
CA ASP A 8 -3.78 12.76 37.32
C ASP A 8 -3.77 12.64 35.79
N ILE A 9 -2.59 12.58 35.17
CA ILE A 9 -2.46 12.31 33.72
C ILE A 9 -2.99 10.91 33.38
N MET A 10 -2.63 9.90 34.15
CA MET A 10 -3.07 8.52 33.92
C MET A 10 -4.58 8.35 34.13
N SER A 11 -5.17 9.09 35.07
CA SER A 11 -6.63 9.09 35.28
C SER A 11 -7.39 9.67 34.08
N THR A 12 -6.78 10.56 33.31
CA THR A 12 -7.39 11.14 32.11
C THR A 12 -7.72 10.06 31.05
N PHE A 13 -6.97 8.96 31.03
CA PHE A 13 -7.20 7.84 30.09
C PHE A 13 -8.42 6.96 30.46
N THR A 14 -9.09 7.21 31.57
CA THR A 14 -10.40 6.61 31.86
C THR A 14 -11.49 7.14 30.93
N ASN A 15 -11.29 8.31 30.32
CA ASN A 15 -12.16 8.79 29.24
C ASN A 15 -11.90 7.96 27.97
N PRO A 16 -12.94 7.26 27.44
CA PRO A 16 -12.78 6.40 26.27
C PRO A 16 -12.14 7.09 25.06
N LEU A 17 -12.56 8.33 24.78
CA LEU A 17 -12.10 9.07 23.62
C LEU A 17 -10.61 9.44 23.76
N ILE A 18 -10.23 9.94 24.93
CA ILE A 18 -8.84 10.35 25.20
C ILE A 18 -7.93 9.13 25.19
N GLY A 19 -8.33 8.03 25.86
CA GLY A 19 -7.55 6.79 25.88
C GLY A 19 -7.33 6.21 24.48
N VAL A 20 -8.38 6.14 23.65
CA VAL A 20 -8.30 5.66 22.28
C VAL A 20 -7.43 6.58 21.41
N LEU A 21 -7.62 7.89 21.47
CA LEU A 21 -6.82 8.83 20.69
C LEU A 21 -5.33 8.78 21.08
N PHE A 22 -5.04 8.74 22.38
CA PHE A 22 -3.66 8.63 22.84
C PHE A 22 -3.02 7.30 22.41
N GLY A 23 -3.71 6.16 22.61
CA GLY A 23 -3.21 4.86 22.15
C GLY A 23 -2.96 4.81 20.67
N ALA A 24 -3.85 5.40 19.85
CA ALA A 24 -3.68 5.49 18.40
C ALA A 24 -2.47 6.34 18.02
N LEU A 25 -2.34 7.54 18.58
CA LEU A 25 -1.21 8.42 18.31
C LEU A 25 0.12 7.80 18.76
N PHE A 26 0.14 7.23 19.96
CA PHE A 26 1.33 6.59 20.53
C PHE A 26 1.84 5.45 19.63
N THR A 27 0.96 4.55 19.19
CA THR A 27 1.34 3.45 18.30
C THR A 27 1.68 3.93 16.90
N ALA A 28 1.01 4.96 16.39
CA ALA A 28 1.34 5.56 15.11
C ALA A 28 2.75 6.17 15.09
N LEU A 29 3.18 6.77 16.19
CA LEU A 29 4.53 7.32 16.34
C LEU A 29 5.59 6.23 16.47
N ILE A 30 5.34 5.19 17.28
CA ILE A 30 6.27 4.07 17.48
C ILE A 30 6.30 3.15 16.25
N GLN A 31 5.21 3.07 15.49
CA GLN A 31 5.02 2.16 14.35
C GLN A 31 5.18 0.67 14.69
N SER A 32 5.06 0.32 15.97
CA SER A 32 5.16 -1.05 16.46
C SER A 32 4.12 -1.30 17.55
N SER A 33 3.08 -2.05 17.22
CA SER A 33 2.03 -2.42 18.19
C SER A 33 2.56 -3.31 19.31
N SER A 34 3.52 -4.20 19.01
CA SER A 34 4.12 -5.07 20.02
C SER A 34 4.91 -4.26 21.04
N ALA A 35 5.69 -3.26 20.59
CA ALA A 35 6.41 -2.36 21.49
C ALA A 35 5.45 -1.53 22.35
N SER A 36 4.39 -0.99 21.74
CA SER A 36 3.36 -0.20 22.45
C SER A 36 2.65 -1.02 23.53
N ILE A 37 2.25 -2.25 23.22
CA ILE A 37 1.64 -3.17 24.20
C ILE A 37 2.66 -3.56 25.28
N GLY A 38 3.92 -3.79 24.96
CA GLY A 38 4.98 -4.09 25.95
C GLY A 38 5.20 -2.94 26.94
N ILE A 39 5.14 -1.69 26.47
CA ILE A 39 5.21 -0.51 27.34
C ILE A 39 3.97 -0.44 28.25
N LEU A 40 2.76 -0.66 27.71
CA LEU A 40 1.53 -0.71 28.48
C LEU A 40 1.57 -1.81 29.55
N GLN A 41 2.07 -3.00 29.22
CA GLN A 41 2.30 -4.10 30.16
C GLN A 41 3.25 -3.68 31.30
N SER A 42 4.31 -2.96 30.97
CA SER A 42 5.26 -2.48 31.97
C SER A 42 4.65 -1.44 32.91
N LEU A 43 3.80 -0.55 32.39
CA LEU A 43 3.06 0.42 33.18
C LEU A 43 2.00 -0.24 34.06
N SER A 44 1.36 -1.33 33.60
CA SER A 44 0.34 -2.04 34.37
C SER A 44 0.90 -2.71 35.64
N ILE A 45 2.17 -3.16 35.62
CA ILE A 45 2.83 -3.77 36.80
C ILE A 45 3.03 -2.75 37.92
N THR A 46 3.34 -1.51 37.57
CA THR A 46 3.56 -0.44 38.55
C THR A 46 2.26 0.04 39.21
N GLY A 47 1.11 -0.45 38.76
CA GLY A 47 -0.21 0.02 39.20
C GLY A 47 -0.54 1.44 38.74
N ALA A 48 0.28 2.00 37.85
CA ALA A 48 0.12 3.37 37.34
C ALA A 48 -1.12 3.54 36.45
N ILE A 49 -1.56 2.47 35.80
CA ILE A 49 -2.72 2.46 34.89
C ILE A 49 -3.71 1.39 35.32
N SER A 50 -5.01 1.76 35.40
CA SER A 50 -6.09 0.83 35.67
C SER A 50 -6.37 -0.08 34.46
N MET A 51 -7.06 -1.21 34.68
CA MET A 51 -7.47 -2.09 33.57
C MET A 51 -8.41 -1.37 32.60
N ASP A 52 -9.35 -0.57 33.10
CA ASP A 52 -10.28 0.19 32.26
C ASP A 52 -9.57 1.16 31.34
N SER A 53 -8.60 1.95 31.85
CA SER A 53 -7.76 2.83 31.04
C SER A 53 -6.92 2.04 30.03
N SER A 54 -6.39 0.87 30.44
CA SER A 54 -5.62 0.00 29.58
C SER A 54 -6.42 -0.52 28.39
N LEU A 55 -7.70 -0.84 28.58
CA LEU A 55 -8.57 -1.28 27.48
C LEU A 55 -8.73 -0.19 26.41
N TYR A 56 -9.01 1.06 26.81
CA TYR A 56 -9.13 2.16 25.84
C TYR A 56 -7.82 2.42 25.10
N LEU A 57 -6.68 2.32 25.81
CA LEU A 57 -5.37 2.41 25.18
C LEU A 57 -5.14 1.28 24.17
N ILE A 58 -5.46 0.02 24.50
CA ILE A 58 -5.36 -1.14 23.60
C ILE A 58 -6.18 -0.92 22.34
N PHE A 59 -7.43 -0.45 22.49
CA PHE A 59 -8.29 -0.18 21.33
C PHE A 59 -7.69 0.88 20.41
N GLY A 60 -7.17 1.96 20.99
CA GLY A 60 -6.47 2.99 20.24
C GLY A 60 -5.18 2.49 19.56
N MET A 61 -4.38 1.71 20.28
CA MET A 61 -3.15 1.11 19.75
C MET A 61 -3.41 0.25 18.51
N ASN A 62 -4.54 -0.45 18.47
CA ASN A 62 -4.93 -1.22 17.28
C ASN A 62 -5.31 -0.32 16.09
N ILE A 63 -5.93 0.84 16.30
CA ILE A 63 -6.13 1.84 15.24
C ILE A 63 -4.77 2.41 14.78
N GLY A 64 -3.88 2.72 15.71
CA GLY A 64 -2.55 3.28 15.41
C GLY A 64 -1.69 2.38 14.53
N THR A 65 -1.87 1.04 14.57
CA THR A 65 -1.15 0.12 13.69
C THR A 65 -1.45 0.34 12.20
N CYS A 66 -2.58 0.95 11.87
CA CYS A 66 -2.96 1.19 10.49
C CYS A 66 -2.07 2.22 9.78
N ILE A 67 -1.30 3.02 10.53
CA ILE A 67 -0.42 4.05 9.96
C ILE A 67 0.63 3.46 9.02
N THR A 68 1.17 2.28 9.32
CA THR A 68 2.17 1.62 8.47
C THR A 68 1.59 1.24 7.11
N ALA A 69 0.38 0.69 7.08
CA ALA A 69 -0.33 0.39 5.84
C ALA A 69 -0.74 1.67 5.08
N ALA A 70 -1.16 2.71 5.80
CA ALA A 70 -1.48 4.00 5.23
C ALA A 70 -0.26 4.63 4.55
N LEU A 71 0.89 4.68 5.22
CA LEU A 71 2.15 5.19 4.66
C LEU A 71 2.60 4.38 3.45
N ALA A 72 2.54 3.04 3.52
CA ALA A 72 2.90 2.16 2.41
C ALA A 72 1.96 2.31 1.19
N SER A 73 0.75 2.83 1.39
CA SER A 73 -0.22 3.06 0.31
C SER A 73 -0.03 4.40 -0.41
N ILE A 74 0.84 5.29 0.11
CA ILE A 74 1.14 6.57 -0.54
C ILE A 74 1.87 6.30 -1.87
N GLY A 75 1.34 6.79 -2.96
CA GLY A 75 1.87 6.53 -4.30
C GLY A 75 1.56 5.15 -4.89
N ALA A 76 0.95 4.25 -4.11
CA ALA A 76 0.56 2.92 -4.58
C ALA A 76 -0.76 2.94 -5.38
N ASN A 77 -1.07 1.81 -6.02
CA ASN A 77 -2.30 1.61 -6.79
C ASN A 77 -3.57 1.66 -5.93
N SER A 78 -4.74 1.70 -6.58
CA SER A 78 -6.04 1.79 -5.91
C SER A 78 -6.31 0.63 -4.96
N ASP A 79 -5.83 -0.59 -5.28
CA ASP A 79 -6.07 -1.77 -4.45
C ASP A 79 -5.24 -1.76 -3.16
N ALA A 80 -4.00 -1.27 -3.21
CA ALA A 80 -3.19 -1.06 -2.00
C ALA A 80 -3.81 0.00 -1.08
N LYS A 81 -4.32 1.11 -1.65
CA LYS A 81 -5.05 2.14 -0.90
C LYS A 81 -6.34 1.60 -0.29
N ARG A 82 -7.09 0.78 -1.02
CA ARG A 82 -8.30 0.10 -0.53
C ARG A 82 -7.98 -0.86 0.61
N THR A 83 -6.91 -1.62 0.50
CA THR A 83 -6.45 -2.54 1.56
C THR A 83 -6.11 -1.79 2.84
N ALA A 84 -5.36 -0.68 2.73
CA ALA A 84 -5.05 0.19 3.87
C ALA A 84 -6.32 0.80 4.48
N LEU A 85 -7.28 1.24 3.66
CA LEU A 85 -8.56 1.76 4.11
C LEU A 85 -9.41 0.70 4.81
N ILE A 86 -9.49 -0.53 4.27
CA ILE A 86 -10.21 -1.65 4.90
C ILE A 86 -9.60 -1.96 6.27
N HIS A 87 -8.27 -2.01 6.38
CA HIS A 87 -7.58 -2.22 7.64
C HIS A 87 -7.92 -1.13 8.67
N PHE A 88 -7.93 0.13 8.24
CA PHE A 88 -8.31 1.26 9.09
C PHE A 88 -9.78 1.16 9.54
N LEU A 89 -10.71 0.97 8.61
CA LEU A 89 -12.14 0.85 8.89
C LEU A 89 -12.43 -0.32 9.82
N PHE A 90 -11.78 -1.48 9.61
CA PHE A 90 -11.92 -2.64 10.47
C PHE A 90 -11.56 -2.29 11.92
N ASN A 91 -10.43 -1.64 12.17
CA ASN A 91 -9.99 -1.29 13.52
C ASN A 91 -10.85 -0.19 14.16
N VAL A 92 -11.30 0.80 13.40
CA VAL A 92 -12.20 1.85 13.89
C VAL A 92 -13.56 1.27 14.28
N ILE A 93 -14.16 0.44 13.42
CA ILE A 93 -15.45 -0.19 13.69
C ILE A 93 -15.34 -1.15 14.88
N SER A 94 -14.27 -1.95 14.94
CA SER A 94 -14.00 -2.84 16.08
C SER A 94 -13.89 -2.07 17.38
N THR A 95 -13.14 -0.98 17.39
CA THR A 95 -13.00 -0.12 18.57
C THR A 95 -14.34 0.45 19.02
N PHE A 96 -15.15 0.95 18.09
CA PHE A 96 -16.47 1.48 18.40
C PHE A 96 -17.39 0.39 19.00
N LEU A 97 -17.42 -0.80 18.41
CA LEU A 97 -18.20 -1.92 18.90
C LEU A 97 -17.74 -2.36 20.31
N PHE A 98 -16.42 -2.40 20.55
CA PHE A 98 -15.89 -2.78 21.87
C PHE A 98 -16.13 -1.72 22.93
N ILE A 99 -16.09 -0.43 22.62
CA ILE A 99 -16.47 0.62 23.58
C ILE A 99 -17.91 0.43 24.04
N ILE A 100 -18.81 0.04 23.13
CA ILE A 100 -20.20 -0.27 23.50
C ILE A 100 -20.23 -1.58 24.30
N LEU A 101 -19.54 -2.60 23.87
CA LEU A 101 -19.56 -3.92 24.51
C LEU A 101 -19.11 -3.87 25.98
N ILE A 102 -18.02 -3.15 26.28
CA ILE A 102 -17.48 -3.03 27.64
C ILE A 102 -18.40 -2.24 28.59
N GLN A 103 -19.39 -1.51 28.05
CA GLN A 103 -20.45 -0.89 28.89
C GLN A 103 -21.59 -1.89 29.24
N LEU A 104 -21.72 -2.95 28.44
CA LEU A 104 -22.78 -3.94 28.57
C LEU A 104 -22.34 -5.16 29.39
N VAL A 105 -21.04 -5.48 29.40
CA VAL A 105 -20.49 -6.64 30.10
C VAL A 105 -19.28 -6.22 30.96
N PRO A 106 -19.04 -6.89 32.10
CA PRO A 106 -17.90 -6.58 32.98
C PRO A 106 -16.56 -7.08 32.40
N PHE A 107 -16.23 -6.64 31.19
CA PHE A 107 -15.07 -7.14 30.43
C PHE A 107 -13.76 -6.91 31.17
N ALA A 108 -13.59 -5.74 31.81
CA ALA A 108 -12.41 -5.42 32.60
C ALA A 108 -12.20 -6.41 33.75
N SER A 109 -13.28 -6.75 34.48
CA SER A 109 -13.25 -7.74 35.57
C SER A 109 -12.91 -9.14 35.07
N TRP A 110 -13.41 -9.54 33.90
CA TRP A 110 -13.05 -10.82 33.28
C TRP A 110 -11.57 -10.89 32.91
N MET A 111 -11.01 -9.80 32.40
CA MET A 111 -9.59 -9.75 32.07
C MET A 111 -8.72 -9.75 33.32
N GLN A 112 -9.11 -9.05 34.38
CA GLN A 112 -8.42 -9.10 35.67
C GLN A 112 -8.47 -10.51 36.29
N ALA A 113 -9.58 -11.22 36.18
CA ALA A 113 -9.71 -12.59 36.66
C ALA A 113 -8.96 -13.63 35.81
N SER A 114 -8.54 -13.27 34.59
CA SER A 114 -7.87 -14.20 33.66
C SER A 114 -6.47 -14.60 34.07
N SER A 115 -5.79 -13.82 34.93
CA SER A 115 -4.45 -14.09 35.44
C SER A 115 -4.16 -13.27 36.68
N GLY A 116 -3.25 -13.77 37.55
CA GLY A 116 -2.68 -12.98 38.66
C GLY A 116 -1.61 -11.97 38.23
N ASP A 117 -1.09 -12.04 37.00
CA ASP A 117 -0.09 -11.13 36.46
C ASP A 117 -0.72 -10.07 35.54
N PRO A 118 -0.59 -8.77 35.89
CA PRO A 118 -1.12 -7.69 35.08
C PRO A 118 -0.64 -7.69 33.61
N LYS A 119 0.58 -8.13 33.33
CA LYS A 119 1.07 -8.26 31.95
C LYS A 119 0.24 -9.24 31.13
N VAL A 120 -0.06 -10.40 31.74
CA VAL A 120 -0.85 -11.44 31.09
C VAL A 120 -2.29 -10.97 30.90
N GLN A 121 -2.84 -10.22 31.85
CA GLN A 121 -4.18 -9.64 31.73
C GLN A 121 -4.27 -8.71 30.51
N ILE A 122 -3.28 -7.82 30.30
CA ILE A 122 -3.18 -6.93 29.13
C ILE A 122 -3.05 -7.73 27.83
N ALA A 123 -2.20 -8.77 27.82
CA ALA A 123 -2.04 -9.63 26.65
C ALA A 123 -3.35 -10.34 26.30
N ASN A 124 -4.03 -10.93 27.30
CA ASN A 124 -5.32 -11.59 27.13
C ASN A 124 -6.39 -10.62 26.62
N ALA A 125 -6.45 -9.41 27.16
CA ALA A 125 -7.37 -8.37 26.70
C ALA A 125 -7.17 -8.05 25.20
N ASN A 126 -5.92 -7.90 24.77
CA ASN A 126 -5.59 -7.64 23.36
C ASN A 126 -5.94 -8.83 22.45
N ILE A 127 -5.68 -10.06 22.90
CA ILE A 127 -6.01 -11.28 22.15
C ILE A 127 -7.54 -11.42 22.01
N VAL A 128 -8.28 -11.28 23.10
CA VAL A 128 -9.75 -11.38 23.07
C VAL A 128 -10.35 -10.28 22.21
N TYR A 129 -9.86 -9.05 22.34
CA TYR A 129 -10.28 -7.94 21.48
C TYR A 129 -10.14 -8.30 20.01
N LYS A 130 -8.95 -8.77 19.57
CA LYS A 130 -8.70 -9.12 18.18
C LYS A 130 -9.55 -10.30 17.72
N ALA A 131 -9.62 -11.37 18.51
CA ALA A 131 -10.39 -12.56 18.16
C ALA A 131 -11.88 -12.27 17.99
N VAL A 132 -12.47 -11.55 18.95
CA VAL A 132 -13.88 -11.17 18.89
C VAL A 132 -14.13 -10.19 17.75
N SER A 133 -13.24 -9.22 17.52
CA SER A 133 -13.36 -8.29 16.38
C SER A 133 -13.40 -9.02 15.04
N VAL A 134 -12.52 -10.01 14.84
CA VAL A 134 -12.51 -10.83 13.63
C VAL A 134 -13.82 -11.60 13.49
N LEU A 135 -14.27 -12.29 14.54
CA LEU A 135 -15.51 -13.09 14.52
C LEU A 135 -16.73 -12.22 14.21
N LEU A 136 -16.82 -11.02 14.79
CA LEU A 136 -17.94 -10.11 14.57
C LEU A 136 -17.93 -9.47 13.17
N LEU A 137 -16.76 -9.10 12.65
CA LEU A 137 -16.67 -8.36 11.39
C LEU A 137 -16.44 -9.24 10.17
N PHE A 138 -16.03 -10.50 10.34
CA PHE A 138 -15.82 -11.43 9.24
C PHE A 138 -17.04 -11.56 8.30
N PRO A 139 -18.29 -11.70 8.80
CA PRO A 139 -19.47 -11.77 7.94
C PRO A 139 -19.71 -10.49 7.12
N PHE A 140 -19.16 -9.37 7.55
CA PHE A 140 -19.32 -8.06 6.92
C PHE A 140 -18.13 -7.67 6.03
N GLY A 141 -17.15 -8.56 5.86
CA GLY A 141 -15.94 -8.29 5.09
C GLY A 141 -16.23 -7.78 3.67
N GLN A 142 -17.19 -8.39 2.97
CA GLN A 142 -17.59 -7.94 1.63
C GLN A 142 -18.13 -6.51 1.62
N ARG A 143 -18.88 -6.10 2.66
CA ARG A 143 -19.39 -4.72 2.77
C ARG A 143 -18.26 -3.71 2.97
N LEU A 144 -17.21 -4.07 3.70
CA LEU A 144 -16.01 -3.24 3.85
C LEU A 144 -15.28 -3.06 2.52
N VAL A 145 -15.18 -4.14 1.73
CA VAL A 145 -14.62 -4.09 0.36
C VAL A 145 -15.46 -3.18 -0.53
N ASP A 146 -16.77 -3.33 -0.55
CA ASP A 146 -17.65 -2.49 -1.36
C ASP A 146 -17.60 -1.02 -0.94
N LEU A 147 -17.50 -0.74 0.36
CA LEU A 147 -17.31 0.62 0.87
C LEU A 147 -15.97 1.20 0.43
N SER A 148 -14.90 0.41 0.50
CA SER A 148 -13.57 0.86 0.08
C SER A 148 -13.52 1.21 -1.42
N ARG A 149 -14.23 0.43 -2.27
CA ARG A 149 -14.37 0.70 -3.71
C ARG A 149 -15.16 1.97 -4.01
N ARG A 150 -16.16 2.31 -3.18
CA ARG A 150 -16.92 3.56 -3.31
C ARG A 150 -16.11 4.79 -2.91
N LEU A 151 -15.26 4.65 -1.89
CA LEU A 151 -14.44 5.75 -1.37
C LEU A 151 -13.19 5.99 -2.22
N ILE A 152 -12.55 4.91 -2.69
CA ILE A 152 -11.36 4.97 -3.54
C ILE A 152 -11.76 4.47 -4.92
N ARG A 153 -11.92 5.41 -5.85
CA ARG A 153 -12.23 5.12 -7.24
C ARG A 153 -11.01 4.58 -7.96
N ASP A 154 -11.27 3.75 -8.96
CA ASP A 154 -10.23 3.27 -9.86
C ASP A 154 -9.68 4.40 -10.73
N ASP A 155 -8.44 4.28 -11.13
CA ASP A 155 -7.87 5.17 -12.11
C ASP A 155 -8.45 4.83 -13.49
N GLN A 156 -9.37 5.68 -13.97
CA GLN A 156 -10.06 5.47 -15.25
C GLN A 156 -9.10 5.38 -16.46
N ARG A 157 -7.90 5.97 -16.35
CA ARG A 157 -6.88 5.90 -17.43
C ARG A 157 -6.36 4.46 -17.59
N ALA A 158 -6.19 3.72 -16.50
CA ALA A 158 -5.81 2.33 -16.53
C ALA A 158 -6.89 1.45 -17.17
N ASP A 159 -8.16 1.72 -16.89
CA ASP A 159 -9.30 0.97 -17.45
C ASP A 159 -9.47 1.19 -18.97
N LEU A 160 -9.24 2.41 -19.45
CA LEU A 160 -9.31 2.71 -20.87
C LEU A 160 -8.24 1.96 -21.68
N LEU A 161 -7.03 1.87 -21.16
CA LEU A 161 -5.93 1.14 -21.81
C LEU A 161 -6.21 -0.37 -21.88
N LEU A 162 -6.76 -0.97 -20.82
CA LEU A 162 -7.18 -2.38 -20.82
C LEU A 162 -8.32 -2.63 -21.81
N CYS A 163 -9.28 -1.70 -21.90
CA CYS A 163 -10.40 -1.79 -22.84
C CYS A 163 -9.93 -1.66 -24.30
N GLU A 164 -8.99 -0.76 -24.60
CA GLU A 164 -8.37 -0.61 -25.92
C GLU A 164 -7.60 -1.88 -26.34
N LEU A 165 -7.04 -2.62 -25.38
CA LEU A 165 -6.33 -3.87 -25.61
C LEU A 165 -7.27 -5.10 -25.69
N GLY A 166 -8.59 -4.90 -25.55
CA GLY A 166 -9.57 -6.00 -25.54
C GLY A 166 -9.45 -6.89 -24.30
N MET A 167 -8.87 -6.35 -23.21
CA MET A 167 -8.70 -7.04 -21.93
C MET A 167 -9.79 -6.56 -20.96
N ASP A 168 -10.62 -7.49 -20.48
CA ASP A 168 -11.64 -7.17 -19.50
C ASP A 168 -11.05 -7.24 -18.08
N ARG A 169 -11.18 -6.17 -17.33
CA ARG A 169 -10.70 -6.09 -15.93
C ARG A 169 -11.35 -7.13 -15.02
N TYR A 170 -12.57 -7.52 -15.32
CA TYR A 170 -13.38 -8.47 -14.55
C TYR A 170 -13.67 -9.77 -15.29
N GLY A 171 -13.39 -9.83 -16.60
CA GLY A 171 -13.51 -11.00 -17.43
C GLY A 171 -12.41 -12.01 -17.15
N GLY A 172 -12.73 -13.29 -17.23
CA GLY A 172 -11.75 -14.36 -17.12
C GLY A 172 -10.62 -14.17 -18.13
N VAL A 173 -9.41 -14.56 -17.75
CA VAL A 173 -8.19 -14.44 -18.59
C VAL A 173 -8.31 -15.27 -19.89
N GLY A 174 -9.45 -15.90 -20.13
CA GLY A 174 -9.64 -16.80 -21.25
C GLY A 174 -8.74 -18.03 -21.15
N THR A 175 -8.34 -18.57 -22.30
CA THR A 175 -7.32 -19.64 -22.33
C THR A 175 -5.92 -19.03 -22.20
N ALA A 176 -4.94 -19.80 -21.70
CA ALA A 176 -3.54 -19.38 -21.57
C ALA A 176 -3.00 -18.77 -22.87
N ALA A 177 -3.35 -19.32 -24.04
CA ALA A 177 -2.93 -18.80 -25.33
C ALA A 177 -3.47 -17.40 -25.64
N VAL A 178 -4.74 -17.10 -25.31
CA VAL A 178 -5.34 -15.77 -25.49
C VAL A 178 -4.68 -14.76 -24.55
N ALA A 179 -4.42 -15.19 -23.32
CA ALA A 179 -3.74 -14.39 -22.33
C ALA A 179 -2.33 -13.99 -22.77
N LEU A 180 -1.56 -14.94 -23.26
CA LEU A 180 -0.19 -14.69 -23.77
C LEU A 180 -0.19 -13.76 -24.99
N THR A 181 -1.10 -13.94 -25.93
CA THR A 181 -1.21 -13.05 -27.11
C THR A 181 -1.55 -11.62 -26.70
N SER A 182 -2.43 -11.42 -25.72
CA SER A 182 -2.75 -10.10 -25.20
C SER A 182 -1.55 -9.45 -24.50
N PHE A 183 -0.77 -10.26 -23.79
CA PHE A 183 0.45 -9.85 -23.14
C PHE A 183 1.52 -9.39 -24.16
N GLU A 184 1.71 -10.15 -25.23
CA GLU A 184 2.65 -9.82 -26.32
C GLU A 184 2.31 -8.46 -26.96
N ARG A 185 1.04 -8.18 -27.19
CA ARG A 185 0.60 -6.88 -27.73
C ARG A 185 0.94 -5.73 -26.80
N LEU A 186 0.74 -5.91 -25.50
CA LEU A 186 1.06 -4.89 -24.50
C LEU A 186 2.57 -4.64 -24.42
N LEU A 187 3.38 -5.71 -24.49
CA LEU A 187 4.84 -5.58 -24.56
C LEU A 187 5.30 -4.83 -25.81
N ASP A 188 4.73 -5.14 -26.99
CA ASP A 188 5.05 -4.45 -28.23
C ASP A 188 4.75 -2.95 -28.13
N GLN A 189 3.62 -2.60 -27.54
CA GLN A 189 3.23 -1.22 -27.32
C GLN A 189 4.18 -0.50 -26.34
N MET A 190 4.53 -1.13 -25.21
CA MET A 190 5.51 -0.59 -24.27
C MET A 190 6.88 -0.41 -24.92
N THR A 191 7.30 -1.38 -25.73
CA THR A 191 8.57 -1.33 -26.45
C THR A 191 8.63 -0.12 -27.35
N ARG A 192 7.60 0.11 -28.17
CA ARG A 192 7.53 1.29 -29.03
C ARG A 192 7.61 2.60 -28.23
N MET A 193 6.82 2.72 -27.17
CA MET A 193 6.84 3.93 -26.32
C MET A 193 8.21 4.17 -25.68
N ALA A 194 8.87 3.14 -25.16
CA ALA A 194 10.18 3.26 -24.53
C ALA A 194 11.25 3.69 -25.54
N PHE A 195 11.30 3.05 -26.72
CA PHE A 195 12.25 3.43 -27.78
C PHE A 195 12.01 4.84 -28.33
N GLU A 196 10.74 5.24 -28.53
CA GLU A 196 10.41 6.61 -28.92
C GLU A 196 10.84 7.62 -27.86
N ASN A 197 10.68 7.32 -26.57
CA ASN A 197 11.17 8.19 -25.51
C ASN A 197 12.69 8.32 -25.50
N VAL A 198 13.43 7.22 -25.70
CA VAL A 198 14.89 7.27 -25.82
C VAL A 198 15.29 8.14 -27.01
N LYS A 199 14.65 7.95 -28.16
CA LYS A 199 14.94 8.73 -29.36
C LYS A 199 14.67 10.23 -29.15
N LEU A 200 13.54 10.57 -28.52
CA LEU A 200 13.21 11.95 -28.20
C LEU A 200 14.21 12.58 -27.21
N SER A 201 14.63 11.83 -26.18
CA SER A 201 15.59 12.34 -25.21
C SER A 201 16.97 12.56 -25.83
N LEU A 202 17.43 11.66 -26.72
CA LEU A 202 18.67 11.83 -27.48
C LEU A 202 18.59 13.02 -28.45
N ASP A 203 17.48 13.17 -29.17
CA ASP A 203 17.26 14.32 -30.06
C ASP A 203 17.25 15.64 -29.28
N ALA A 204 16.62 15.66 -28.07
CA ALA A 204 16.62 16.83 -27.20
C ALA A 204 18.02 17.20 -26.71
N LEU A 205 18.84 16.23 -26.28
CA LEU A 205 20.23 16.44 -25.88
C LEU A 205 21.11 16.94 -27.05
N ILE A 206 21.00 16.32 -28.23
CA ILE A 206 21.77 16.68 -29.41
C ILE A 206 21.47 18.10 -29.87
N ARG A 207 20.18 18.50 -29.81
CA ARG A 207 19.72 19.83 -30.29
C ARG A 207 19.70 20.87 -29.20
N HIS A 208 19.85 20.47 -27.93
CA HIS A 208 19.67 21.30 -26.74
C HIS A 208 18.28 21.99 -26.72
N GLU A 209 17.23 21.23 -27.05
CA GLU A 209 15.85 21.69 -27.15
C GLU A 209 14.90 20.84 -26.32
N GLU A 210 14.05 21.46 -25.49
CA GLU A 210 13.08 20.76 -24.64
C GLU A 210 11.69 20.59 -25.26
N LYS A 211 11.55 20.87 -26.53
CA LYS A 211 10.27 20.92 -27.25
C LYS A 211 9.32 19.74 -26.97
N HIS A 212 9.86 18.55 -26.70
CA HIS A 212 9.09 17.32 -26.53
C HIS A 212 9.10 16.79 -25.09
N ARG A 213 9.48 17.60 -24.09
CA ARG A 213 9.54 17.20 -22.69
C ARG A 213 8.18 16.67 -22.19
N GLU A 214 7.12 17.41 -22.45
CA GLU A 214 5.78 17.06 -21.97
C GLU A 214 5.27 15.75 -22.59
N GLU A 215 5.47 15.57 -23.88
CA GLU A 215 5.13 14.35 -24.63
C GLU A 215 5.89 13.13 -24.09
N LEU A 216 7.18 13.26 -23.79
CA LEU A 216 8.01 12.21 -23.21
C LEU A 216 7.52 11.83 -21.80
N TYR A 217 7.21 12.81 -20.96
CA TYR A 217 6.68 12.55 -19.62
C TYR A 217 5.30 11.89 -19.64
N GLU A 218 4.42 12.26 -20.56
CA GLU A 218 3.15 11.57 -20.74
C GLU A 218 3.32 10.11 -21.14
N ARG A 219 4.24 9.81 -22.07
CA ARG A 219 4.55 8.44 -22.48
C ARG A 219 5.19 7.63 -21.35
N GLU A 220 6.07 8.22 -20.58
CA GLU A 220 6.67 7.58 -19.41
C GLU A 220 5.60 7.19 -18.38
N GLN A 221 4.64 8.07 -18.10
CA GLN A 221 3.50 7.73 -17.25
C GLN A 221 2.66 6.56 -17.80
N ARG A 222 2.51 6.46 -19.13
CA ARG A 222 1.83 5.33 -19.77
C ARG A 222 2.65 4.03 -19.65
N ILE A 223 3.97 4.08 -19.81
CA ILE A 223 4.87 2.92 -19.60
C ILE A 223 4.72 2.40 -18.16
N ASN A 224 4.77 3.29 -17.18
CA ASN A 224 4.57 2.94 -15.76
C ASN A 224 3.18 2.35 -15.49
N ALA A 225 2.13 2.93 -16.06
CA ALA A 225 0.78 2.39 -15.95
C ALA A 225 0.68 0.99 -16.58
N SER A 226 1.28 0.78 -17.75
CA SER A 226 1.33 -0.52 -18.43
C SER A 226 2.06 -1.58 -17.61
N ARG A 227 3.19 -1.22 -16.96
CA ARG A 227 3.90 -2.12 -16.04
C ARG A 227 3.01 -2.59 -14.88
N HIS A 228 2.29 -1.67 -14.25
CA HIS A 228 1.36 -2.03 -13.17
C HIS A 228 0.27 -3.01 -13.65
N GLN A 229 -0.29 -2.76 -14.81
CA GLN A 229 -1.31 -3.63 -15.41
C GLN A 229 -0.77 -5.01 -15.77
N ILE A 230 0.44 -5.06 -16.34
CA ILE A 230 1.12 -6.32 -16.64
C ILE A 230 1.33 -7.13 -15.38
N ASN A 231 1.79 -6.52 -14.27
CA ASN A 231 1.99 -7.22 -13.01
C ASN A 231 0.67 -7.80 -12.46
N GLU A 232 -0.43 -7.06 -12.55
CA GLU A 232 -1.74 -7.53 -12.12
C GLU A 232 -2.24 -8.69 -13.01
N TYR A 233 -2.02 -8.57 -14.32
CA TYR A 233 -2.39 -9.60 -15.28
C TYR A 233 -1.57 -10.88 -15.13
N MET A 234 -0.28 -10.74 -14.85
CA MET A 234 0.64 -11.85 -14.54
C MET A 234 0.15 -12.69 -13.36
N ASN A 235 -0.29 -12.04 -12.29
CA ASN A 235 -0.84 -12.75 -11.12
C ASN A 235 -2.08 -13.59 -11.50
N ARG A 236 -2.87 -13.14 -12.46
CA ARG A 236 -4.03 -13.89 -12.96
C ARG A 236 -3.64 -15.04 -13.88
N ILE A 237 -2.67 -14.82 -14.76
CA ILE A 237 -2.16 -15.87 -15.65
C ILE A 237 -1.49 -16.98 -14.83
N SER A 238 -0.73 -16.64 -13.80
CA SER A 238 -0.08 -17.61 -12.91
C SER A 238 -1.05 -18.51 -12.15
N ALA A 239 -2.32 -18.13 -12.06
CA ALA A 239 -3.39 -18.95 -11.49
C ALA A 239 -4.00 -19.94 -12.50
N LEU A 240 -3.63 -19.86 -13.79
CA LEU A 240 -4.05 -20.81 -14.82
C LEU A 240 -3.10 -22.03 -14.86
N GLU A 241 -3.59 -23.16 -15.36
CA GLU A 241 -2.75 -24.31 -15.70
C GLU A 241 -1.94 -23.96 -16.96
N LEU A 242 -0.70 -23.51 -16.77
CA LEU A 242 0.24 -23.21 -17.85
C LEU A 242 1.06 -24.44 -18.20
N SER A 243 1.37 -24.60 -19.50
CA SER A 243 2.44 -25.51 -19.89
C SER A 243 3.80 -24.95 -19.39
N GLU A 244 4.81 -25.83 -19.26
CA GLU A 244 6.17 -25.42 -18.87
C GLU A 244 6.71 -24.33 -19.81
N ALA A 245 6.51 -24.50 -21.12
CA ALA A 245 6.91 -23.53 -22.14
C ALA A 245 6.21 -22.16 -22.01
N ASP A 246 4.92 -22.15 -21.66
CA ASP A 246 4.16 -20.92 -21.45
C ASP A 246 4.58 -20.23 -20.15
N GLY A 247 4.88 -21.00 -19.10
CA GLY A 247 5.45 -20.48 -17.86
C GLY A 247 6.80 -19.77 -18.05
N GLU A 248 7.70 -20.35 -18.84
CA GLU A 248 8.98 -19.72 -19.20
C GLU A 248 8.80 -18.41 -20.00
N LYS A 249 7.84 -18.37 -20.92
CA LYS A 249 7.49 -17.13 -21.65
C LYS A 249 7.00 -16.05 -20.70
N VAL A 250 6.11 -16.38 -19.78
CA VAL A 250 5.58 -15.44 -18.78
C VAL A 250 6.71 -14.81 -17.96
N ILE A 251 7.69 -15.63 -17.50
CA ILE A 251 8.86 -15.14 -16.77
C ILE A 251 9.72 -14.21 -17.63
N SER A 252 9.91 -14.57 -18.90
CA SER A 252 10.69 -13.75 -19.84
C SER A 252 10.03 -12.41 -20.10
N TYR A 253 8.72 -12.39 -20.28
CA TYR A 253 7.95 -11.18 -20.51
C TYR A 253 7.97 -10.25 -19.29
N PHE A 254 7.97 -10.79 -18.07
CA PHE A 254 8.13 -10.00 -16.85
C PHE A 254 9.50 -9.28 -16.81
N LYS A 255 10.58 -9.97 -17.17
CA LYS A 255 11.91 -9.35 -17.26
C LYS A 255 11.92 -8.22 -18.29
N ILE A 256 11.40 -8.48 -19.49
CA ILE A 256 11.31 -7.48 -20.56
C ILE A 256 10.51 -6.26 -20.09
N THR A 257 9.38 -6.45 -19.43
CA THR A 257 8.57 -5.35 -18.88
C THR A 257 9.36 -4.45 -17.92
N THR A 258 10.17 -5.07 -17.07
CA THR A 258 11.02 -4.35 -16.12
C THR A 258 12.13 -3.58 -16.82
N ASP A 259 12.72 -4.16 -17.85
CA ASP A 259 13.79 -3.51 -18.62
C ASP A 259 13.24 -2.34 -19.47
N LEU A 260 12.03 -2.47 -20.02
CA LEU A 260 11.35 -1.40 -20.76
C LEU A 260 10.99 -0.20 -19.86
N GLU A 261 10.55 -0.46 -18.65
CA GLU A 261 10.28 0.63 -17.69
C GLU A 261 11.59 1.35 -17.32
N ARG A 262 12.67 0.61 -17.04
CA ARG A 262 13.97 1.22 -16.78
C ARG A 262 14.46 2.06 -17.97
N LEU A 263 14.22 1.59 -19.19
CA LEU A 263 14.55 2.33 -20.39
C LEU A 263 13.76 3.64 -20.48
N GLY A 264 12.47 3.63 -20.14
CA GLY A 264 11.65 4.83 -20.02
C GLY A 264 12.15 5.81 -18.96
N ASP A 265 12.54 5.31 -17.79
CA ASP A 265 13.14 6.11 -16.72
C ASP A 265 14.48 6.75 -17.14
N HIS A 266 15.32 5.99 -17.83
CA HIS A 266 16.58 6.55 -18.36
C HIS A 266 16.33 7.64 -19.40
N ALA A 267 15.36 7.47 -20.30
CA ALA A 267 14.98 8.49 -21.26
C ALA A 267 14.51 9.79 -20.57
N LYS A 268 13.72 9.65 -19.51
CA LYS A 268 13.25 10.77 -18.68
C LYS A 268 14.41 11.48 -17.97
N ASN A 269 15.34 10.72 -17.41
CA ASN A 269 16.54 11.28 -16.77
C ASN A 269 17.41 12.03 -17.79
N LEU A 270 17.63 11.47 -18.98
CA LEU A 270 18.36 12.15 -20.06
C LEU A 270 17.70 13.47 -20.44
N MET A 271 16.36 13.51 -20.55
CA MET A 271 15.61 14.74 -20.81
C MET A 271 15.81 15.78 -19.70
N GLY A 272 15.96 15.35 -18.44
CA GLY A 272 16.22 16.24 -17.31
C GLY A 272 17.57 16.96 -17.38
N HIS A 273 18.56 16.38 -18.06
CA HIS A 273 19.92 16.97 -18.20
C HIS A 273 20.08 17.93 -19.41
N VAL A 274 19.04 18.12 -20.21
CA VAL A 274 19.11 19.01 -21.39
C VAL A 274 19.42 20.47 -21.00
N GLU A 275 19.02 20.89 -19.79
CA GLU A 275 19.24 22.27 -19.29
C GLU A 275 20.65 22.50 -18.70
N GLU A 276 21.40 21.44 -18.34
CA GLU A 276 22.57 21.59 -17.47
C GLU A 276 23.79 22.14 -18.20
N GLU A 277 24.24 21.53 -19.30
CA GLU A 277 25.36 22.02 -20.11
C GLU A 277 25.26 21.58 -21.56
N ALA A 278 25.65 22.45 -22.47
CA ALA A 278 25.76 22.08 -23.88
C ALA A 278 26.86 21.02 -24.09
N LEU A 279 26.53 19.94 -24.78
CA LEU A 279 27.45 18.86 -25.09
C LEU A 279 28.65 19.38 -25.93
N ASN A 280 29.84 18.87 -25.66
CA ASN A 280 30.97 19.08 -26.51
C ASN A 280 30.76 18.34 -27.86
N GLU A 281 31.54 18.70 -28.90
CA GLU A 281 31.37 18.15 -30.25
C GLU A 281 31.58 16.63 -30.30
N ASP A 282 32.51 16.07 -29.53
CA ASP A 282 32.80 14.64 -29.48
C ASP A 282 31.61 13.86 -28.92
N ALA A 283 31.10 14.28 -27.76
CA ALA A 283 29.93 13.67 -27.15
C ALA A 283 28.68 13.78 -28.03
N ARG A 284 28.51 14.92 -28.72
CA ARG A 284 27.41 15.11 -29.67
C ARG A 284 27.49 14.12 -30.83
N THR A 285 28.67 13.88 -31.36
CA THR A 285 28.92 12.93 -32.46
C THR A 285 28.60 11.50 -32.02
N GLU A 286 29.04 11.09 -30.82
CA GLU A 286 28.74 9.77 -30.25
C GLU A 286 27.23 9.56 -30.02
N LEU A 287 26.53 10.57 -29.53
CA LEU A 287 25.09 10.50 -29.36
C LEU A 287 24.33 10.40 -30.69
N VAL A 288 24.80 11.07 -31.75
CA VAL A 288 24.23 10.92 -33.09
C VAL A 288 24.39 9.50 -33.62
N ILE A 289 25.52 8.86 -33.36
CA ILE A 289 25.74 7.45 -33.73
C ILE A 289 24.78 6.55 -32.96
N LEU A 290 24.69 6.72 -31.63
CA LEU A 290 23.80 5.95 -30.74
C LEU A 290 22.34 6.08 -31.15
N ARG A 291 21.92 7.28 -31.56
CA ARG A 291 20.54 7.57 -31.98
C ARG A 291 20.13 6.86 -33.27
N ASN A 292 21.12 6.57 -34.14
CA ASN A 292 20.90 5.94 -35.44
C ASN A 292 21.05 4.40 -35.42
N LEU A 293 21.47 3.83 -34.29
CA LEU A 293 21.44 2.39 -34.02
C LEU A 293 20.03 1.95 -33.63
#